data_85c7e74710e39bc4c05954ccfa15d124
#
_entry.id   85c7e74710e39bc4c05954ccfa15d124
#
_cell.length_a   1.000
_cell.length_b   1.000
_cell.length_c   1.000
_cell.angle_alpha   90.00
_cell.angle_beta   90.00
_cell.angle_gamma   90.00
#
_symmetry.space_group_name_H-M   'P 1'
#
loop_
_entity.id
_entity.type
_entity.pdbx_description
1 polymer ?
#
loop_
_entity_poly.entity_id
_entity_poly.type
_entity_poly.pdbx_seq_one_letter_code
_entity_poly.pdbx_strand_id
1 'polypeptide(L)'
;MERLMTSLSRLLPSSVIPAKAGIHLPTLHRRIRQEMDSRLRGNDGILLGKRLVRDAIIALLATLTLFAAPAHAERIKDLGTFQGVRPNQLTGYGIVVGLAGTGDDSLDYATQGMKGVVSRFGLTLPQGINPALKNAAAVLVTADLPAFAKPGQRLDVTVSALGKAKSLRGGTLIMTPLRGADNEIYGMAQGNLAVGGLGVSGADGSQVSVNIPSAGRIPGGATVERAVATGFDTAPTLTFNLSEADLTTALRVADGINRTFGDHRAKATDAVSVSIDAAPGATDRVMMMGLIENIEVSPADAPAKVIVNARTGTVVINGAVKIHPAAIAHGKITVSVNESPRVVQPAPFSQGQTAVEQSSSISIDQEKRPMINFKGGASLADIVKAVNAIGASPADMVAILEALKQAGALKAELVVL
;
A
#
# COMPACT_ATOMS: atom_id res chain seq x y z
N MET A 1 49.34 7.68 10.72
CA MET A 1 48.65 7.85 11.98
C MET A 1 47.92 6.59 12.30
N GLU A 2 48.70 5.61 12.51
CA GLU A 2 48.46 4.41 13.27
C GLU A 2 48.38 4.76 14.75
N ARG A 3 47.51 4.09 15.45
CA ARG A 3 47.28 3.95 16.88
C ARG A 3 45.90 4.50 17.27
N LEU A 4 44.93 3.58 17.26
CA LEU A 4 43.80 3.45 18.20
C LEU A 4 42.80 2.38 17.69
N MET A 5 43.30 1.16 17.47
CA MET A 5 42.52 -0.04 17.32
C MET A 5 43.17 -1.20 18.01
N THR A 6 43.18 -1.17 19.31
CA THR A 6 43.50 -2.35 20.16
C THR A 6 42.98 -2.08 21.55
N SER A 7 41.76 -2.57 21.80
CA SER A 7 41.26 -2.85 23.15
C SER A 7 39.75 -3.05 23.07
N LEU A 8 39.32 -4.31 22.86
CA LEU A 8 38.04 -4.88 23.31
C LEU A 8 37.82 -6.27 22.68
N SER A 9 38.79 -7.13 22.89
CA SER A 9 38.58 -8.57 22.61
C SER A 9 39.16 -9.38 23.78
N ARG A 10 38.46 -9.39 24.87
CA ARG A 10 38.61 -10.40 25.95
C ARG A 10 37.42 -10.25 26.86
N LEU A 11 36.54 -11.28 26.83
CA LEU A 11 35.73 -11.80 27.92
C LEU A 11 34.54 -12.58 27.37
N LEU A 12 34.80 -13.78 26.90
CA LEU A 12 33.84 -14.88 26.94
C LEU A 12 34.61 -16.19 27.16
N PRO A 13 34.45 -16.86 28.29
CA PRO A 13 34.95 -18.20 28.46
C PRO A 13 33.92 -19.23 27.96
N SER A 14 34.36 -20.04 27.03
CA SER A 14 33.77 -21.31 26.66
C SER A 14 33.77 -22.25 27.86
N SER A 15 32.63 -22.77 28.27
CA SER A 15 32.57 -23.93 29.14
C SER A 15 31.86 -25.11 28.48
N VAL A 16 32.67 -26.12 28.33
CA VAL A 16 32.45 -27.48 27.92
C VAL A 16 31.45 -28.19 28.85
N ILE A 17 30.52 -28.94 28.24
CA ILE A 17 29.65 -29.91 28.94
C ILE A 17 30.41 -31.21 29.14
N PRO A 18 30.41 -31.82 30.31
CA PRO A 18 30.58 -33.26 30.41
C PRO A 18 29.30 -33.95 30.89
N ALA A 19 29.05 -35.07 30.26
CA ALA A 19 27.95 -35.99 30.56
C ALA A 19 28.23 -36.89 31.77
N LYS A 20 27.12 -37.35 32.38
CA LYS A 20 26.96 -38.52 33.25
C LYS A 20 27.43 -38.42 34.68
N ALA A 21 26.44 -38.32 35.60
CA ALA A 21 26.43 -39.10 36.80
C ALA A 21 24.98 -39.31 37.25
N GLY A 22 24.56 -40.56 37.32
CA GLY A 22 23.26 -40.95 37.84
C GLY A 22 23.28 -40.78 39.37
N ILE A 23 22.21 -40.18 39.89
CA ILE A 23 21.95 -40.11 41.32
C ILE A 23 20.60 -40.76 41.60
N HIS A 24 20.64 -41.88 42.33
CA HIS A 24 19.54 -42.61 42.92
C HIS A 24 18.73 -41.69 43.87
N LEU A 25 17.47 -41.52 43.57
CA LEU A 25 16.45 -40.89 44.45
C LEU A 25 15.58 -41.96 45.10
N PRO A 26 15.81 -42.28 46.41
CA PRO A 26 14.69 -42.75 47.19
C PRO A 26 14.60 -42.22 48.64
N THR A 27 15.13 -41.08 49.01
CA THR A 27 15.03 -40.64 50.42
C THR A 27 14.41 -39.27 50.66
N LEU A 28 14.04 -38.53 49.62
CA LEU A 28 13.47 -37.19 49.80
C LEU A 28 11.93 -37.18 49.94
N HIS A 29 11.25 -38.22 49.52
CA HIS A 29 9.76 -38.27 49.56
C HIS A 29 9.16 -38.59 50.92
N ARG A 30 9.96 -39.11 51.88
CA ARG A 30 9.46 -39.44 53.23
C ARG A 30 9.60 -38.29 54.21
N ARG A 31 10.52 -37.37 54.03
CA ARG A 31 10.68 -36.21 54.95
C ARG A 31 9.68 -35.10 54.65
N ILE A 32 9.27 -34.89 53.43
CA ILE A 32 8.31 -33.82 53.04
C ILE A 32 6.89 -34.15 53.57
N ARG A 33 6.55 -35.43 53.69
CA ARG A 33 5.22 -35.85 54.20
C ARG A 33 5.06 -35.75 55.71
N GLN A 34 6.15 -35.84 56.51
CA GLN A 34 6.10 -35.70 57.95
C GLN A 34 6.20 -34.25 58.46
N GLU A 35 6.76 -33.31 57.63
CA GLU A 35 6.76 -31.88 57.99
C GLU A 35 5.50 -31.18 57.62
N MET A 36 4.70 -31.70 56.69
CA MET A 36 3.41 -31.11 56.32
C MET A 36 2.25 -31.40 57.24
N ASP A 37 2.31 -32.51 58.02
CA ASP A 37 1.21 -32.90 58.92
C ASP A 37 1.27 -32.23 60.31
N SER A 38 2.38 -31.58 60.69
CA SER A 38 2.53 -30.95 61.99
C SER A 38 2.25 -29.45 62.06
N ARG A 39 1.98 -28.80 60.94
CA ARG A 39 1.76 -27.33 60.85
C ARG A 39 0.32 -26.90 60.52
N LEU A 40 -0.61 -27.84 60.49
CA LEU A 40 -2.03 -27.53 60.17
C LEU A 40 -2.94 -27.56 61.42
N ARG A 41 -2.46 -27.07 62.54
CA ARG A 41 -3.31 -26.82 63.72
C ARG A 41 -2.99 -25.45 64.29
N GLY A 42 -3.63 -24.46 63.83
CA GLY A 42 -3.64 -23.13 64.43
C GLY A 42 -3.70 -21.99 63.43
N ASN A 43 -4.86 -21.42 63.27
CA ASN A 43 -5.11 -20.03 62.81
C ASN A 43 -4.78 -19.61 61.35
N ASP A 44 -4.56 -20.50 60.41
CA ASP A 44 -4.15 -20.15 59.04
C ASP A 44 -5.28 -19.99 58.00
N GLY A 45 -6.54 -20.12 58.39
CA GLY A 45 -7.69 -19.98 57.48
C GLY A 45 -7.82 -18.60 56.88
N ILE A 46 -7.37 -17.56 57.60
CA ILE A 46 -7.46 -16.15 57.10
C ILE A 46 -6.30 -15.80 56.16
N LEU A 47 -5.12 -16.39 56.35
CA LEU A 47 -3.95 -16.15 55.50
C LEU A 47 -4.03 -16.93 54.17
N LEU A 48 -4.61 -18.14 54.21
CA LEU A 48 -4.84 -18.93 52.98
C LEU A 48 -5.90 -18.30 52.09
N GLY A 49 -6.98 -17.76 52.65
CA GLY A 49 -7.99 -17.00 51.93
C GLY A 49 -7.44 -15.73 51.23
N LYS A 50 -6.56 -14.99 51.95
CA LYS A 50 -5.90 -13.79 51.38
C LYS A 50 -4.93 -14.12 50.22
N ARG A 51 -4.22 -15.26 50.29
CA ARG A 51 -3.35 -15.71 49.20
C ARG A 51 -4.15 -16.16 47.99
N LEU A 52 -5.22 -16.95 48.18
CA LEU A 52 -6.10 -17.39 47.08
C LEU A 52 -6.78 -16.21 46.37
N VAL A 53 -7.23 -15.22 47.14
CA VAL A 53 -7.83 -13.99 46.55
C VAL A 53 -6.79 -13.17 45.80
N ARG A 54 -5.58 -13.04 46.30
CA ARG A 54 -4.48 -12.34 45.63
C ARG A 54 -4.08 -13.06 44.34
N ASP A 55 -3.95 -14.38 44.36
CA ASP A 55 -3.55 -15.18 43.20
C ASP A 55 -4.67 -15.24 42.17
N ALA A 56 -5.94 -15.21 42.56
CA ALA A 56 -7.08 -15.04 41.66
C ALA A 56 -7.14 -13.66 41.05
N ILE A 57 -6.80 -12.58 41.76
CA ILE A 57 -6.71 -11.22 41.22
C ILE A 57 -5.52 -11.11 40.25
N ILE A 58 -4.38 -11.72 40.57
CA ILE A 58 -3.23 -11.76 39.67
C ILE A 58 -3.55 -12.56 38.39
N ALA A 59 -4.23 -13.70 38.51
CA ALA A 59 -4.69 -14.48 37.35
C ALA A 59 -5.73 -13.72 36.50
N LEU A 60 -6.64 -13.00 37.16
CA LEU A 60 -7.63 -12.14 36.45
C LEU A 60 -6.96 -10.98 35.76
N LEU A 61 -5.99 -10.31 36.40
CA LEU A 61 -5.19 -9.26 35.77
C LEU A 61 -4.33 -9.79 34.61
N ALA A 62 -3.73 -10.96 34.75
CA ALA A 62 -2.96 -11.61 33.69
C ALA A 62 -3.83 -12.04 32.49
N THR A 63 -5.05 -12.52 32.76
CA THR A 63 -6.02 -12.82 31.66
C THR A 63 -6.53 -11.55 31.00
N LEU A 64 -6.73 -10.45 31.74
CA LEU A 64 -7.15 -9.17 31.15
C LEU A 64 -6.08 -8.58 30.22
N THR A 65 -4.79 -8.77 30.53
CA THR A 65 -3.68 -8.33 29.64
C THR A 65 -3.50 -9.20 28.40
N LEU A 66 -3.92 -10.48 28.43
CA LEU A 66 -3.88 -11.36 27.27
C LEU A 66 -4.97 -11.05 26.22
N PHE A 67 -6.04 -10.35 26.60
CA PHE A 67 -7.12 -9.94 25.69
C PHE A 67 -6.97 -8.52 25.11
N ALA A 68 -5.86 -7.82 25.40
CA ALA A 68 -5.53 -6.60 24.70
C ALA A 68 -5.18 -6.94 23.24
N ALA A 69 -6.19 -6.98 22.38
CA ALA A 69 -5.95 -7.04 20.92
C ALA A 69 -5.02 -5.88 20.55
N PRO A 70 -3.99 -6.09 19.72
CA PRO A 70 -3.15 -5.02 19.25
C PRO A 70 -4.06 -4.01 18.51
N ALA A 71 -4.25 -2.84 19.08
CA ALA A 71 -4.86 -1.74 18.36
C ALA A 71 -3.86 -1.39 17.22
N HIS A 72 -4.24 -1.65 15.97
CA HIS A 72 -3.46 -1.22 14.82
C HIS A 72 -3.56 0.31 14.74
N ALA A 73 -2.64 0.98 15.41
CA ALA A 73 -2.48 2.41 15.27
C ALA A 73 -1.58 2.68 14.05
N GLU A 74 -2.03 3.56 13.16
CA GLU A 74 -1.28 4.03 12.01
C GLU A 74 -0.93 5.49 12.20
N ARG A 75 0.19 5.93 11.65
CA ARG A 75 0.55 7.34 11.73
C ARG A 75 -0.26 8.14 10.74
N ILE A 76 -0.60 9.38 11.08
CA ILE A 76 -1.38 10.26 10.20
C ILE A 76 -0.78 10.33 8.80
N LYS A 77 0.54 10.39 8.64
CA LYS A 77 1.20 10.41 7.32
C LYS A 77 0.95 9.17 6.45
N ASP A 78 0.61 8.03 7.06
CA ASP A 78 0.32 6.79 6.34
C ASP A 78 -1.15 6.75 5.88
N LEU A 79 -2.01 7.60 6.48
CA LEU A 79 -3.44 7.71 6.19
C LEU A 79 -3.77 8.72 5.08
N GLY A 80 -2.89 9.68 4.79
CA GLY A 80 -3.20 10.72 3.82
C GLY A 80 -2.07 11.69 3.57
N THR A 81 -2.41 12.83 2.96
CA THR A 81 -1.44 13.87 2.60
C THR A 81 -1.99 15.27 2.85
N PHE A 82 -1.10 16.22 3.11
CA PHE A 82 -1.50 17.63 3.20
C PHE A 82 -1.82 18.22 1.84
N GLN A 83 -2.85 19.04 1.77
CA GLN A 83 -3.20 19.77 0.56
C GLN A 83 -2.04 20.67 0.10
N GLY A 84 -1.77 20.67 -1.21
CA GLY A 84 -0.62 21.39 -1.78
C GLY A 84 0.70 20.64 -1.72
N VAL A 85 0.78 19.53 -0.99
CA VAL A 85 1.96 18.65 -0.91
C VAL A 85 1.76 17.48 -1.87
N ARG A 86 1.88 17.75 -3.18
CA ARG A 86 1.79 16.73 -4.21
C ARG A 86 2.84 16.96 -5.30
N PRO A 87 3.33 15.93 -5.98
CA PRO A 87 4.10 16.11 -7.19
C PRO A 87 3.23 16.73 -8.29
N ASN A 88 3.83 17.61 -9.09
CA ASN A 88 3.19 18.19 -10.26
C ASN A 88 3.85 17.62 -11.51
N GLN A 89 3.03 17.17 -12.46
CA GLN A 89 3.53 16.64 -13.70
C GLN A 89 3.91 17.76 -14.65
N LEU A 90 5.12 17.65 -15.20
CA LEU A 90 5.64 18.58 -16.20
C LEU A 90 5.73 17.85 -17.53
N THR A 91 5.40 18.57 -18.60
CA THR A 91 5.52 18.08 -19.96
C THR A 91 6.22 19.10 -20.85
N GLY A 92 6.95 18.61 -21.86
CA GLY A 92 7.63 19.45 -22.82
C GLY A 92 7.71 18.76 -24.20
N TYR A 93 7.72 19.56 -25.25
CA TYR A 93 8.06 19.09 -26.57
C TYR A 93 9.53 19.41 -26.84
N GLY A 94 10.31 18.38 -27.17
CA GLY A 94 11.75 18.50 -27.39
C GLY A 94 12.21 17.81 -28.67
N ILE A 95 13.50 17.97 -28.93
CA ILE A 95 14.19 17.29 -30.02
C ILE A 95 15.40 16.58 -29.48
N VAL A 96 15.54 15.31 -29.82
CA VAL A 96 16.74 14.50 -29.59
C VAL A 96 17.56 14.49 -30.85
N VAL A 97 18.86 14.77 -30.74
CA VAL A 97 19.81 14.78 -31.83
C VAL A 97 20.93 13.77 -31.63
N GLY A 98 21.73 13.50 -32.66
CA GLY A 98 22.85 12.55 -32.58
C GLY A 98 22.46 11.09 -32.75
N LEU A 99 21.26 10.81 -33.26
CA LEU A 99 20.82 9.47 -33.56
C LEU A 99 21.54 8.90 -34.79
N ALA A 100 21.95 7.61 -34.71
CA ALA A 100 22.66 6.95 -35.81
C ALA A 100 21.71 6.44 -36.90
N GLY A 101 20.99 7.34 -37.58
CA GLY A 101 20.04 6.98 -38.63
C GLY A 101 18.73 6.38 -38.16
N THR A 102 18.45 6.39 -36.86
CA THR A 102 17.22 5.81 -36.22
C THR A 102 16.18 6.84 -35.89
N GLY A 103 16.38 8.12 -36.27
CA GLY A 103 15.48 9.21 -36.02
C GLY A 103 14.24 9.23 -36.91
N ASP A 104 13.54 10.37 -36.94
CA ASP A 104 12.31 10.54 -37.70
C ASP A 104 12.60 10.74 -39.19
N ASP A 105 11.90 10.00 -40.06
CA ASP A 105 11.89 10.25 -41.49
C ASP A 105 10.84 11.34 -41.79
N SER A 106 11.24 12.55 -42.12
CA SER A 106 10.44 13.63 -42.71
C SER A 106 9.04 13.88 -42.10
N LEU A 107 8.95 14.04 -40.78
CA LEU A 107 7.72 14.49 -40.13
C LEU A 107 7.72 16.02 -40.07
N ASP A 108 6.65 16.67 -40.59
CA ASP A 108 6.55 18.12 -40.70
C ASP A 108 6.76 18.83 -39.34
N TYR A 109 6.21 18.30 -38.24
CA TYR A 109 6.38 18.87 -36.90
C TYR A 109 7.80 18.70 -36.38
N ALA A 110 8.48 17.57 -36.65
CA ALA A 110 9.88 17.40 -36.30
C ALA A 110 10.78 18.36 -37.04
N THR A 111 10.51 18.57 -38.32
CA THR A 111 11.19 19.55 -39.16
C THR A 111 10.95 20.97 -38.65
N GLN A 112 9.72 21.31 -38.29
CA GLN A 112 9.38 22.63 -37.77
C GLN A 112 10.04 22.88 -36.42
N GLY A 113 10.06 21.87 -35.53
CA GLY A 113 10.79 21.94 -34.28
C GLY A 113 12.29 22.16 -34.49
N MET A 114 12.92 21.44 -35.43
CA MET A 114 14.31 21.63 -35.77
C MET A 114 14.59 23.04 -36.34
N LYS A 115 13.70 23.55 -37.23
CA LYS A 115 13.82 24.95 -37.72
C LYS A 115 13.80 25.95 -36.55
N GLY A 116 12.92 25.72 -35.54
CA GLY A 116 12.86 26.53 -34.32
C GLY A 116 14.14 26.50 -33.52
N VAL A 117 14.77 25.33 -33.38
CA VAL A 117 16.05 25.17 -32.68
C VAL A 117 17.17 25.88 -33.41
N VAL A 118 17.29 25.65 -34.74
CA VAL A 118 18.33 26.25 -35.58
C VAL A 118 18.21 27.79 -35.60
N SER A 119 16.98 28.30 -35.61
CA SER A 119 16.70 29.73 -35.53
C SER A 119 17.19 30.35 -34.21
N ARG A 120 17.10 29.64 -33.10
CA ARG A 120 17.64 30.11 -31.79
C ARG A 120 19.17 30.23 -31.78
N PHE A 121 19.85 29.48 -32.63
CA PHE A 121 21.29 29.58 -32.85
C PHE A 121 21.67 30.61 -33.91
N GLY A 122 20.71 31.44 -34.36
CA GLY A 122 20.97 32.49 -35.33
C GLY A 122 21.06 32.03 -36.79
N LEU A 123 20.69 30.76 -37.07
CA LEU A 123 20.70 30.21 -38.42
C LEU A 123 19.26 30.20 -38.99
N THR A 124 19.06 30.68 -40.19
CA THR A 124 17.80 30.62 -40.90
C THR A 124 17.84 29.57 -42.02
N LEU A 125 16.98 28.58 -41.96
CA LEU A 125 16.82 27.62 -43.05
C LEU A 125 15.95 28.22 -44.12
N PRO A 126 16.36 28.17 -45.44
CA PRO A 126 15.55 28.66 -46.54
C PRO A 126 14.18 27.98 -46.59
N GLN A 127 13.18 28.71 -47.11
CA GLN A 127 11.85 28.14 -47.32
C GLN A 127 11.92 27.02 -48.38
N GLY A 128 11.20 25.91 -48.10
CA GLY A 128 11.14 24.76 -49.02
C GLY A 128 12.17 23.66 -48.77
N ILE A 129 13.19 23.88 -47.95
CA ILE A 129 14.09 22.81 -47.53
C ILE A 129 13.43 21.97 -46.46
N ASN A 130 13.24 20.69 -46.76
CA ASN A 130 12.77 19.68 -45.82
C ASN A 130 13.95 18.72 -45.52
N PRO A 131 14.76 18.97 -44.46
CA PRO A 131 15.88 18.11 -44.18
C PRO A 131 15.40 16.73 -43.75
N ALA A 132 15.97 15.68 -44.31
CA ALA A 132 15.75 14.33 -43.82
C ALA A 132 16.38 14.18 -42.45
N LEU A 133 15.57 14.12 -41.42
CA LEU A 133 16.01 14.16 -40.01
C LEU A 133 16.34 12.76 -39.43
N LYS A 134 17.00 11.90 -40.23
CA LYS A 134 17.37 10.55 -39.78
C LYS A 134 18.22 10.51 -38.47
N ASN A 135 18.88 11.64 -38.19
CA ASN A 135 19.73 11.78 -36.98
C ASN A 135 19.04 12.58 -35.86
N ALA A 136 17.77 12.93 -36.01
CA ALA A 136 17.00 13.62 -34.99
C ALA A 136 15.60 13.03 -34.85
N ALA A 137 15.01 13.21 -33.69
CA ALA A 137 13.65 12.76 -33.38
C ALA A 137 12.90 13.81 -32.56
N ALA A 138 11.62 13.99 -32.88
CA ALA A 138 10.70 14.74 -32.04
C ALA A 138 10.27 13.88 -30.85
N VAL A 139 10.31 14.46 -29.67
CA VAL A 139 10.05 13.72 -28.42
C VAL A 139 9.12 14.47 -27.49
N LEU A 140 8.32 13.70 -26.74
CA LEU A 140 7.65 14.13 -25.54
C LEU A 140 8.62 13.95 -24.37
N VAL A 141 8.74 14.98 -23.58
CA VAL A 141 9.58 15.01 -22.39
C VAL A 141 8.69 15.15 -21.18
N THR A 142 8.81 14.27 -20.21
CA THR A 142 8.02 14.30 -18.98
C THR A 142 8.93 14.27 -17.76
N ALA A 143 8.52 14.96 -16.70
CA ALA A 143 9.19 14.93 -15.40
C ALA A 143 8.15 15.17 -14.30
N ASP A 144 8.41 14.61 -13.14
CA ASP A 144 7.64 14.88 -11.92
C ASP A 144 8.37 15.94 -11.10
N LEU A 145 7.70 17.07 -10.86
CA LEU A 145 8.17 18.14 -9.99
C LEU A 145 7.71 17.86 -8.57
N PRO A 146 8.60 17.48 -7.64
CA PRO A 146 8.21 17.23 -6.24
C PRO A 146 7.59 18.45 -5.58
N ALA A 147 6.77 18.20 -4.57
CA ALA A 147 6.29 19.28 -3.72
C ALA A 147 7.48 20.03 -3.10
N PHE A 148 7.35 21.35 -2.95
CA PHE A 148 8.40 22.22 -2.38
C PHE A 148 9.73 22.24 -3.14
N ALA A 149 9.76 21.77 -4.38
CA ALA A 149 10.97 21.83 -5.20
C ALA A 149 11.48 23.28 -5.31
N LYS A 150 12.79 23.46 -5.15
CA LYS A 150 13.43 24.77 -5.21
C LYS A 150 14.17 24.97 -6.54
N PRO A 151 14.27 26.21 -7.05
CA PRO A 151 15.09 26.50 -8.20
C PRO A 151 16.52 25.96 -8.03
N GLY A 152 17.07 25.36 -9.08
CA GLY A 152 18.37 24.70 -9.09
C GLY A 152 18.36 23.23 -8.75
N GLN A 153 17.28 22.65 -8.21
CA GLN A 153 17.15 21.22 -8.01
C GLN A 153 17.09 20.46 -9.34
N ARG A 154 17.65 19.25 -9.35
CA ARG A 154 17.64 18.37 -10.52
C ARG A 154 16.52 17.36 -10.45
N LEU A 155 15.90 17.12 -11.61
CA LEU A 155 14.80 16.17 -11.79
C LEU A 155 15.20 15.12 -12.81
N ASP A 156 14.74 13.91 -12.61
CA ASP A 156 14.81 12.86 -13.60
C ASP A 156 13.80 13.12 -14.71
N VAL A 157 14.19 12.86 -15.94
CA VAL A 157 13.38 13.12 -17.12
C VAL A 157 13.17 11.84 -17.89
N THR A 158 11.94 11.61 -18.32
CA THR A 158 11.59 10.56 -19.27
C THR A 158 11.35 11.19 -20.64
N VAL A 159 11.93 10.59 -21.66
CA VAL A 159 11.87 11.07 -23.05
C VAL A 159 11.29 9.96 -23.91
N SER A 160 10.24 10.25 -24.64
CA SER A 160 9.54 9.29 -25.51
C SER A 160 9.38 9.85 -26.92
N ALA A 161 9.67 9.04 -27.92
CA ALA A 161 9.52 9.46 -29.32
C ALA A 161 8.05 9.71 -29.68
N LEU A 162 7.77 10.84 -30.28
CA LEU A 162 6.45 11.20 -30.79
C LEU A 162 6.24 10.75 -32.24
N GLY A 163 7.34 10.53 -32.98
CA GLY A 163 7.31 10.24 -34.39
C GLY A 163 7.62 8.78 -34.72
N LYS A 164 8.28 8.58 -35.85
CA LYS A 164 8.65 7.27 -36.40
C LYS A 164 10.05 6.83 -36.00
N ALA A 165 10.69 7.50 -35.05
CA ALA A 165 12.02 7.16 -34.59
C ALA A 165 12.06 5.72 -34.07
N LYS A 166 12.92 4.90 -34.64
CA LYS A 166 13.06 3.48 -34.32
C LYS A 166 13.80 3.28 -32.97
N SER A 167 14.72 4.20 -32.64
CA SER A 167 15.50 4.15 -31.41
C SER A 167 16.03 5.55 -31.05
N LEU A 168 16.01 5.88 -29.76
CA LEU A 168 16.60 7.11 -29.22
C LEU A 168 18.00 6.87 -28.63
N ARG A 169 18.59 5.68 -28.83
CA ARG A 169 19.87 5.31 -28.27
C ARG A 169 20.99 6.18 -28.82
N GLY A 170 21.88 6.66 -27.93
CA GLY A 170 22.99 7.53 -28.26
C GLY A 170 22.59 8.98 -28.52
N GLY A 171 21.30 9.30 -28.43
CA GLY A 171 20.79 10.65 -28.64
C GLY A 171 21.00 11.55 -27.44
N THR A 172 21.03 12.86 -27.74
CA THR A 172 21.09 13.95 -26.75
C THR A 172 19.84 14.81 -26.89
N LEU A 173 19.13 15.05 -25.80
CA LEU A 173 18.02 16.00 -25.76
C LEU A 173 18.58 17.41 -25.75
N ILE A 174 18.11 18.23 -26.70
CA ILE A 174 18.39 19.67 -26.71
C ILE A 174 17.56 20.36 -25.63
N MET A 175 18.04 21.49 -25.13
CA MET A 175 17.37 22.28 -24.11
C MET A 175 15.88 22.47 -24.42
N THR A 176 15.04 21.92 -23.56
CA THR A 176 13.60 21.81 -23.72
C THR A 176 12.89 22.36 -22.50
N PRO A 177 11.99 23.34 -22.65
CA PRO A 177 11.18 23.83 -21.54
C PRO A 177 10.15 22.79 -21.11
N LEU A 178 10.05 22.58 -19.80
CA LEU A 178 9.04 21.74 -19.17
C LEU A 178 7.95 22.63 -18.57
N ARG A 179 6.70 22.38 -18.96
CA ARG A 179 5.54 23.18 -18.60
C ARG A 179 4.60 22.40 -17.68
N GLY A 180 3.98 23.12 -16.77
CA GLY A 180 2.88 22.60 -15.94
C GLY A 180 1.54 22.64 -16.69
N ALA A 181 0.47 22.25 -15.97
CA ALA A 181 -0.90 22.27 -16.49
C ALA A 181 -1.41 23.70 -16.80
N ASP A 182 -0.83 24.71 -16.17
CA ASP A 182 -1.07 26.14 -16.40
C ASP A 182 -0.30 26.71 -17.60
N ASN A 183 0.44 25.87 -18.30
CA ASN A 183 1.30 26.20 -19.42
C ASN A 183 2.53 27.09 -19.07
N GLU A 184 2.80 27.34 -17.78
CA GLU A 184 3.98 28.03 -17.31
C GLU A 184 5.21 27.11 -17.30
N ILE A 185 6.41 27.69 -17.48
CA ILE A 185 7.67 26.93 -17.48
C ILE A 185 8.15 26.78 -16.03
N TYR A 186 8.32 25.55 -15.59
CA TYR A 186 8.82 25.17 -14.26
C TYR A 186 10.20 24.55 -14.28
N GLY A 187 10.66 24.04 -15.43
CA GLY A 187 11.99 23.46 -15.53
C GLY A 187 12.51 23.46 -16.97
N MET A 188 13.82 23.26 -17.08
CA MET A 188 14.54 23.14 -18.35
C MET A 188 15.23 21.78 -18.40
N ALA A 189 14.94 20.98 -19.42
CA ALA A 189 15.49 19.64 -19.61
C ALA A 189 16.53 19.61 -20.73
N GLN A 190 17.65 18.92 -20.49
CA GLN A 190 18.67 18.61 -21.50
C GLN A 190 19.57 17.45 -21.03
N GLY A 191 20.21 16.77 -21.97
CA GLY A 191 21.24 15.78 -21.65
C GLY A 191 21.21 14.55 -22.51
N ASN A 192 22.13 13.64 -22.23
CA ASN A 192 22.26 12.37 -22.94
C ASN A 192 21.26 11.34 -22.45
N LEU A 193 20.61 10.64 -23.39
CA LEU A 193 19.61 9.64 -23.06
C LEU A 193 20.24 8.31 -22.68
N ALA A 194 19.84 7.79 -21.54
CA ALA A 194 20.03 6.38 -21.18
C ALA A 194 18.82 5.59 -21.70
N VAL A 195 19.01 4.84 -22.77
CA VAL A 195 17.97 4.05 -23.43
C VAL A 195 18.22 2.57 -23.11
N GLY A 196 17.26 1.92 -22.49
CA GLY A 196 17.26 0.49 -22.27
C GLY A 196 16.76 -0.25 -23.52
N GLY A 197 17.27 -1.48 -23.74
CA GLY A 197 16.81 -2.34 -24.83
C GLY A 197 17.68 -2.32 -26.10
N LEU A 198 17.44 -3.33 -26.94
CA LEU A 198 18.10 -3.52 -28.23
C LEU A 198 17.03 -3.69 -29.28
N GLY A 199 17.02 -2.82 -30.29
CA GLY A 199 16.23 -2.97 -31.51
C GLY A 199 17.17 -3.25 -32.67
N VAL A 200 17.08 -4.42 -33.28
CA VAL A 200 17.83 -4.77 -34.49
C VAL A 200 16.81 -5.05 -35.59
N SER A 201 16.93 -4.35 -36.72
CA SER A 201 16.15 -4.63 -37.93
C SER A 201 17.08 -5.23 -38.98
N GLY A 202 16.74 -6.41 -39.50
CA GLY A 202 17.43 -7.02 -40.61
C GLY A 202 17.06 -6.34 -41.95
N ALA A 203 17.93 -6.46 -42.96
CA ALA A 203 17.67 -5.97 -44.33
C ALA A 203 16.52 -6.72 -45.02
N ASP A 204 16.12 -7.87 -44.48
CA ASP A 204 15.03 -8.74 -44.92
C ASP A 204 13.65 -8.37 -44.33
N GLY A 205 13.60 -7.27 -43.53
CA GLY A 205 12.37 -6.82 -42.85
C GLY A 205 12.12 -7.52 -41.51
N SER A 206 12.98 -8.46 -41.06
CA SER A 206 12.89 -9.02 -39.72
C SER A 206 13.26 -7.98 -38.67
N GLN A 207 12.45 -7.86 -37.62
CA GLN A 207 12.69 -6.93 -36.52
C GLN A 207 12.66 -7.68 -35.17
N VAL A 208 13.78 -7.66 -34.49
CA VAL A 208 13.87 -8.13 -33.09
C VAL A 208 13.98 -6.92 -32.20
N SER A 209 12.97 -6.68 -31.38
CA SER A 209 12.97 -5.61 -30.38
C SER A 209 12.93 -6.26 -28.99
N VAL A 210 13.96 -6.03 -28.20
CA VAL A 210 14.02 -6.39 -26.78
C VAL A 210 13.93 -5.08 -25.99
N ASN A 211 12.83 -4.90 -25.25
CA ASN A 211 12.43 -3.65 -24.61
C ASN A 211 12.10 -2.52 -25.62
N ILE A 212 11.66 -1.37 -25.13
CA ILE A 212 11.18 -0.26 -25.96
C ILE A 212 12.34 0.72 -26.21
N PRO A 213 13.01 0.70 -27.40
CA PRO A 213 14.13 1.59 -27.68
C PRO A 213 13.70 3.03 -28.02
N SER A 214 12.41 3.29 -28.18
CA SER A 214 11.83 4.62 -28.47
C SER A 214 11.56 5.45 -27.22
N ALA A 215 11.89 4.94 -26.02
CA ALA A 215 11.85 5.69 -24.77
C ALA A 215 13.18 5.60 -24.04
N GLY A 216 13.54 6.65 -23.31
CA GLY A 216 14.77 6.74 -22.54
C GLY A 216 14.60 7.64 -21.33
N ARG A 217 15.59 7.60 -20.43
CA ARG A 217 15.64 8.48 -19.24
C ARG A 217 16.91 9.31 -19.26
N ILE A 218 16.83 10.49 -18.68
CA ILE A 218 17.99 11.35 -18.41
C ILE A 218 17.99 11.58 -16.90
N PRO A 219 18.83 10.85 -16.13
CA PRO A 219 18.93 11.05 -14.68
C PRO A 219 19.41 12.46 -14.36
N GLY A 220 18.68 13.18 -13.52
CA GLY A 220 18.95 14.59 -13.23
C GLY A 220 18.98 15.47 -14.47
N GLY A 221 18.24 15.12 -15.52
CA GLY A 221 18.27 15.78 -16.84
C GLY A 221 17.52 17.09 -16.91
N ALA A 222 16.72 17.45 -15.92
CA ALA A 222 16.09 18.77 -15.86
C ALA A 222 16.51 19.52 -14.61
N THR A 223 16.54 20.87 -14.74
CA THR A 223 16.71 21.79 -13.63
C THR A 223 15.41 22.52 -13.34
N VAL A 224 15.03 22.64 -12.09
CA VAL A 224 13.89 23.44 -11.66
C VAL A 224 14.23 24.92 -11.81
N GLU A 225 13.42 25.65 -12.55
CA GLU A 225 13.59 27.11 -12.77
C GLU A 225 12.65 27.92 -11.85
N ARG A 226 11.47 27.39 -11.56
CA ARG A 226 10.43 28.03 -10.75
C ARG A 226 9.82 27.05 -9.75
N ALA A 227 9.63 27.50 -8.52
CA ALA A 227 8.84 26.76 -7.54
C ALA A 227 7.33 26.92 -7.82
N VAL A 228 6.56 25.88 -7.49
CA VAL A 228 5.09 25.96 -7.54
C VAL A 228 4.58 26.71 -6.32
N ALA A 229 3.73 27.72 -6.54
CA ALA A 229 3.08 28.44 -5.47
C ALA A 229 1.95 27.55 -4.90
N THR A 230 2.17 26.95 -3.74
CA THR A 230 1.20 26.04 -3.10
C THR A 230 0.23 26.76 -2.16
N GLY A 231 0.41 28.07 -1.91
CA GLY A 231 -0.31 28.80 -0.88
C GLY A 231 0.04 28.38 0.56
N PHE A 232 1.02 27.48 0.69
CA PHE A 232 1.44 26.90 1.98
C PHE A 232 1.78 27.98 3.03
N ASP A 233 2.43 29.05 2.62
CA ASP A 233 2.89 30.11 3.55
C ASP A 233 1.78 31.09 3.94
N THR A 234 0.73 31.21 3.13
CA THR A 234 -0.27 32.29 3.21
C THR A 234 -1.68 31.79 3.58
N ALA A 235 -1.99 30.53 3.38
CA ALA A 235 -3.32 29.99 3.71
C ALA A 235 -3.60 30.09 5.22
N PRO A 236 -4.81 30.44 5.68
CA PRO A 236 -5.13 30.54 7.10
C PRO A 236 -5.16 29.19 7.82
N THR A 237 -5.38 28.11 7.08
CA THR A 237 -5.49 26.75 7.58
C THR A 237 -4.61 25.78 6.79
N LEU A 238 -4.20 24.69 7.43
CA LEU A 238 -3.68 23.50 6.76
C LEU A 238 -4.82 22.52 6.56
N THR A 239 -4.91 21.92 5.40
CA THR A 239 -5.89 20.86 5.13
C THR A 239 -5.15 19.54 4.95
N PHE A 240 -5.53 18.55 5.75
CA PHE A 240 -5.05 17.17 5.59
C PHE A 240 -6.13 16.36 4.89
N ASN A 241 -5.77 15.68 3.81
CA ASN A 241 -6.68 14.86 3.02
C ASN A 241 -6.36 13.39 3.20
N LEU A 242 -7.35 12.60 3.64
CA LEU A 242 -7.26 11.15 3.72
C LEU A 242 -7.15 10.54 2.32
N SER A 243 -6.42 9.45 2.21
CA SER A 243 -6.30 8.67 0.97
C SER A 243 -7.59 7.91 0.64
N GLU A 244 -8.33 7.49 1.66
CA GLU A 244 -9.62 6.83 1.54
C GLU A 244 -10.68 7.63 2.30
N ALA A 245 -11.86 7.80 1.68
CA ALA A 245 -12.96 8.54 2.28
C ALA A 245 -13.59 7.76 3.44
N ASP A 246 -13.42 8.23 4.67
CA ASP A 246 -14.06 7.66 5.85
C ASP A 246 -14.29 8.70 6.95
N LEU A 247 -15.56 8.94 7.29
CA LEU A 247 -15.97 9.93 8.30
C LEU A 247 -15.40 9.62 9.68
N THR A 248 -15.35 8.36 10.07
CA THR A 248 -14.87 7.96 11.39
C THR A 248 -13.37 8.16 11.52
N THR A 249 -12.61 7.82 10.48
CA THR A 249 -11.16 8.06 10.43
C THR A 249 -10.86 9.56 10.42
N ALA A 250 -11.62 10.36 9.64
CA ALA A 250 -11.46 11.82 9.62
C ALA A 250 -11.68 12.43 11.01
N LEU A 251 -12.72 12.00 11.72
CA LEU A 251 -12.98 12.43 13.10
C LEU A 251 -11.85 12.01 14.05
N ARG A 252 -11.39 10.76 13.97
CA ARG A 252 -10.30 10.26 14.83
C ARG A 252 -8.98 10.99 14.57
N VAL A 253 -8.70 11.36 13.32
CA VAL A 253 -7.54 12.19 12.98
C VAL A 253 -7.67 13.58 13.60
N ALA A 254 -8.83 14.23 13.46
CA ALA A 254 -9.08 15.54 14.08
C ALA A 254 -8.93 15.47 15.61
N ASP A 255 -9.47 14.44 16.24
CA ASP A 255 -9.35 14.23 17.69
C ASP A 255 -7.90 13.95 18.12
N GLY A 256 -7.14 13.20 17.34
CA GLY A 256 -5.71 12.95 17.58
C GLY A 256 -4.89 14.24 17.56
N ILE A 257 -5.15 15.11 16.58
CA ILE A 257 -4.51 16.42 16.46
C ILE A 257 -4.92 17.31 17.65
N ASN A 258 -6.21 17.36 17.98
CA ASN A 258 -6.72 18.18 19.08
C ASN A 258 -6.16 17.75 20.44
N ARG A 259 -5.98 16.45 20.67
CA ARG A 259 -5.31 15.96 21.88
C ARG A 259 -3.85 16.40 22.00
N THR A 260 -3.16 16.56 20.88
CA THR A 260 -1.74 16.92 20.87
C THR A 260 -1.53 18.43 20.94
N PHE A 261 -2.34 19.23 20.25
CA PHE A 261 -2.14 20.68 20.10
C PHE A 261 -3.15 21.54 20.86
N GLY A 262 -4.12 20.93 21.53
CA GLY A 262 -5.21 21.60 22.24
C GLY A 262 -6.53 21.59 21.46
N ASP A 263 -7.63 21.75 22.20
CA ASP A 263 -8.97 21.63 21.66
C ASP A 263 -9.28 22.65 20.55
N HIS A 264 -10.06 22.20 19.58
CA HIS A 264 -10.59 22.98 18.46
C HIS A 264 -9.59 23.42 17.38
N ARG A 265 -8.36 22.91 17.38
CA ARG A 265 -7.37 23.17 16.32
C ARG A 265 -7.66 22.47 15.02
N ALA A 266 -8.22 21.26 15.09
CA ALA A 266 -8.56 20.46 13.93
C ALA A 266 -10.04 20.13 13.89
N LYS A 267 -10.62 20.14 12.69
CA LYS A 267 -12.04 19.80 12.43
C LYS A 267 -12.13 18.96 11.17
N ALA A 268 -12.80 17.82 11.22
CA ALA A 268 -13.18 17.09 10.02
C ALA A 268 -14.26 17.90 9.28
N THR A 269 -14.00 18.30 8.06
CA THR A 269 -14.92 19.04 7.21
C THR A 269 -15.79 18.14 6.37
N ASP A 270 -15.25 17.00 5.97
CA ASP A 270 -15.94 15.94 5.24
C ASP A 270 -15.25 14.58 5.48
N ALA A 271 -15.63 13.56 4.70
CA ALA A 271 -15.09 12.20 4.84
C ALA A 271 -13.59 12.07 4.44
N VAL A 272 -13.04 13.08 3.78
CA VAL A 272 -11.67 13.09 3.28
C VAL A 272 -10.83 14.16 3.96
N SER A 273 -11.43 15.33 4.24
CA SER A 273 -10.68 16.53 4.57
C SER A 273 -10.77 16.90 6.05
N VAL A 274 -9.62 17.13 6.65
CA VAL A 274 -9.46 17.64 8.01
C VAL A 274 -8.80 19.02 7.91
N SER A 275 -9.52 20.07 8.32
CA SER A 275 -9.01 21.44 8.40
C SER A 275 -8.33 21.67 9.74
N ILE A 276 -7.14 22.28 9.72
CA ILE A 276 -6.28 22.48 10.89
C ILE A 276 -5.89 23.95 10.95
N ASP A 277 -6.23 24.62 12.04
CA ASP A 277 -5.85 26.00 12.27
C ASP A 277 -4.34 26.08 12.53
N ALA A 278 -3.61 26.72 11.63
CA ALA A 278 -2.16 26.87 11.67
C ALA A 278 -1.77 28.34 11.73
N ALA A 279 -0.80 28.66 12.57
CA ALA A 279 -0.23 30.00 12.60
C ALA A 279 0.38 30.36 11.22
N PRO A 280 0.33 31.61 10.78
CA PRO A 280 1.05 32.05 9.59
C PRO A 280 2.55 31.94 9.80
N GLY A 281 3.26 31.49 8.77
CA GLY A 281 4.71 31.34 8.79
C GLY A 281 5.19 29.95 8.41
N ALA A 282 6.09 29.86 7.43
CA ALA A 282 6.52 28.60 6.86
C ALA A 282 7.20 27.66 7.88
N THR A 283 8.03 28.22 8.77
CA THR A 283 8.80 27.43 9.76
C THR A 283 7.87 26.76 10.77
N ASP A 284 6.90 27.50 11.32
CA ASP A 284 5.97 26.98 12.33
C ASP A 284 5.05 25.91 11.72
N ARG A 285 4.66 26.09 10.45
CA ARG A 285 3.86 25.11 9.71
C ARG A 285 4.61 23.82 9.43
N VAL A 286 5.85 23.90 8.99
CA VAL A 286 6.70 22.71 8.76
C VAL A 286 6.86 21.93 10.06
N MET A 287 7.14 22.62 11.17
CA MET A 287 7.23 21.99 12.49
C MET A 287 5.91 21.34 12.91
N MET A 288 4.78 22.04 12.75
CA MET A 288 3.47 21.54 13.06
C MET A 288 3.11 20.32 12.22
N MET A 289 3.33 20.37 10.91
CA MET A 289 3.11 19.22 10.01
C MET A 289 3.95 18.02 10.42
N GLY A 290 5.25 18.21 10.70
CA GLY A 290 6.14 17.13 11.13
C GLY A 290 5.69 16.47 12.44
N LEU A 291 5.10 17.23 13.36
CA LEU A 291 4.51 16.68 14.58
C LEU A 291 3.21 15.93 14.26
N ILE A 292 2.33 16.49 13.43
CA ILE A 292 1.06 15.85 13.02
C ILE A 292 1.30 14.54 12.31
N GLU A 293 2.24 14.48 11.39
CA GLU A 293 2.57 13.27 10.62
C GLU A 293 2.90 12.06 11.49
N ASN A 294 3.44 12.27 12.68
CA ASN A 294 3.86 11.22 13.60
C ASN A 294 2.82 10.88 14.69
N ILE A 295 1.66 11.53 14.70
CA ILE A 295 0.57 11.17 15.62
C ILE A 295 0.00 9.82 15.18
N GLU A 296 -0.14 8.91 16.15
CA GLU A 296 -0.76 7.61 15.96
C GLU A 296 -2.28 7.71 16.13
N VAL A 297 -3.00 7.18 15.15
CA VAL A 297 -4.46 7.13 15.12
C VAL A 297 -4.88 5.73 14.69
N SER A 298 -5.88 5.15 15.35
CA SER A 298 -6.48 3.90 14.88
C SER A 298 -7.55 4.23 13.84
N PRO A 299 -7.33 3.92 12.55
CA PRO A 299 -8.34 4.17 11.52
C PRO A 299 -9.60 3.31 11.78
N ALA A 300 -10.71 3.65 11.16
CA ALA A 300 -11.88 2.80 11.18
C ALA A 300 -11.62 1.52 10.36
N ASP A 301 -12.39 0.49 10.66
CA ASP A 301 -12.32 -0.74 9.87
C ASP A 301 -12.62 -0.45 8.40
N ALA A 302 -11.75 -0.92 7.51
CA ALA A 302 -11.97 -0.74 6.09
C ALA A 302 -13.32 -1.35 5.65
N PRO A 303 -14.05 -0.70 4.72
CA PRO A 303 -15.30 -1.23 4.22
C PRO A 303 -15.08 -2.63 3.60
N ALA A 304 -16.09 -3.48 3.73
CA ALA A 304 -16.05 -4.82 3.16
C ALA A 304 -15.87 -4.73 1.64
N LYS A 305 -14.77 -5.27 1.11
CA LYS A 305 -14.41 -5.17 -0.31
C LYS A 305 -13.97 -6.52 -0.88
N VAL A 306 -14.44 -6.82 -2.07
CA VAL A 306 -14.05 -7.99 -2.87
C VAL A 306 -13.52 -7.49 -4.20
N ILE A 307 -12.30 -7.85 -4.54
CA ILE A 307 -11.68 -7.51 -5.81
C ILE A 307 -11.49 -8.80 -6.60
N VAL A 308 -12.00 -8.85 -7.82
CA VAL A 308 -11.89 -10.01 -8.71
C VAL A 308 -11.20 -9.60 -10.00
N ASN A 309 -10.12 -10.30 -10.33
CA ASN A 309 -9.50 -10.16 -11.65
C ASN A 309 -10.15 -11.20 -12.60
N ALA A 310 -10.95 -10.70 -13.53
CA ALA A 310 -11.70 -11.55 -14.47
C ALA A 310 -10.78 -12.36 -15.42
N ARG A 311 -9.56 -11.87 -15.69
CA ARG A 311 -8.62 -12.52 -16.59
C ARG A 311 -7.84 -13.65 -15.91
N THR A 312 -7.42 -13.44 -14.66
CA THR A 312 -6.57 -14.40 -13.93
C THR A 312 -7.35 -15.28 -12.96
N GLY A 313 -8.61 -14.94 -12.65
CA GLY A 313 -9.41 -15.62 -11.63
C GLY A 313 -8.96 -15.34 -10.19
N THR A 314 -8.09 -14.35 -9.99
CA THR A 314 -7.63 -13.99 -8.64
C THR A 314 -8.72 -13.25 -7.90
N VAL A 315 -9.07 -13.72 -6.70
CA VAL A 315 -10.04 -13.06 -5.80
C VAL A 315 -9.32 -12.60 -4.54
N VAL A 316 -9.44 -11.32 -4.23
CA VAL A 316 -8.94 -10.71 -2.99
C VAL A 316 -10.13 -10.30 -2.13
N ILE A 317 -10.15 -10.73 -0.88
CA ILE A 317 -11.24 -10.52 0.06
C ILE A 317 -10.66 -9.90 1.33
N ASN A 318 -11.21 -8.78 1.79
CA ASN A 318 -10.85 -8.28 3.10
C ASN A 318 -11.66 -8.97 4.22
N GLY A 319 -11.17 -8.88 5.48
CA GLY A 319 -11.73 -9.61 6.61
C GLY A 319 -13.14 -9.21 7.03
N ALA A 320 -13.64 -8.06 6.55
CA ALA A 320 -14.96 -7.53 6.93
C ALA A 320 -16.12 -8.08 6.06
N VAL A 321 -15.84 -8.89 5.02
CA VAL A 321 -16.85 -9.41 4.10
C VAL A 321 -17.67 -10.50 4.76
N LYS A 322 -18.99 -10.28 4.83
CA LYS A 322 -19.98 -11.24 5.34
C LYS A 322 -20.98 -11.61 4.25
N ILE A 323 -21.43 -12.86 4.27
CA ILE A 323 -22.45 -13.35 3.36
C ILE A 323 -23.66 -13.79 4.18
N HIS A 324 -24.85 -13.36 3.74
CA HIS A 324 -26.13 -13.81 4.26
C HIS A 324 -26.60 -15.06 3.54
N PRO A 325 -27.52 -15.84 4.15
CA PRO A 325 -28.11 -17.01 3.52
C PRO A 325 -28.68 -16.69 2.15
N ALA A 326 -28.27 -17.46 1.14
CA ALA A 326 -28.71 -17.31 -0.23
C ALA A 326 -28.48 -18.61 -1.01
N ALA A 327 -29.30 -18.86 -2.03
CA ALA A 327 -29.09 -19.91 -2.99
C ALA A 327 -28.99 -19.31 -4.40
N ILE A 328 -27.95 -19.67 -5.14
CA ILE A 328 -27.70 -19.19 -6.49
C ILE A 328 -27.41 -20.39 -7.39
N ALA A 329 -28.08 -20.42 -8.55
CA ALA A 329 -27.77 -21.35 -9.61
C ALA A 329 -27.21 -20.60 -10.81
N HIS A 330 -26.00 -20.95 -11.26
CA HIS A 330 -25.37 -20.40 -12.45
C HIS A 330 -24.85 -21.52 -13.35
N GLY A 331 -25.46 -21.68 -14.53
CA GLY A 331 -25.15 -22.78 -15.42
C GLY A 331 -25.44 -24.15 -14.76
N LYS A 332 -24.39 -24.95 -14.60
CA LYS A 332 -24.46 -26.29 -13.93
C LYS A 332 -24.07 -26.24 -12.46
N ILE A 333 -23.80 -25.04 -11.90
CA ILE A 333 -23.32 -24.85 -10.52
C ILE A 333 -24.46 -24.26 -9.70
N THR A 334 -24.83 -24.93 -8.61
CA THR A 334 -25.77 -24.40 -7.62
C THR A 334 -25.01 -24.15 -6.30
N VAL A 335 -25.05 -22.93 -5.80
CA VAL A 335 -24.48 -22.52 -4.52
C VAL A 335 -25.58 -22.18 -3.55
N SER A 336 -25.67 -22.87 -2.42
CA SER A 336 -26.62 -22.61 -1.35
C SER A 336 -25.91 -22.36 -0.04
N VAL A 337 -26.25 -21.26 0.60
CA VAL A 337 -25.73 -20.84 1.93
C VAL A 337 -26.90 -20.85 2.90
N ASN A 338 -26.87 -21.73 3.89
CA ASN A 338 -27.87 -21.82 4.93
C ASN A 338 -27.30 -21.50 6.31
N GLU A 339 -28.00 -20.70 7.06
CA GLU A 339 -27.72 -20.45 8.49
C GLU A 339 -28.63 -21.33 9.34
N SER A 340 -28.03 -22.15 10.22
CA SER A 340 -28.76 -22.94 11.19
C SER A 340 -28.26 -22.62 12.59
N PRO A 341 -29.04 -21.96 13.45
CA PRO A 341 -28.66 -21.72 14.81
C PRO A 341 -28.60 -23.05 15.58
N ARG A 342 -27.44 -23.37 16.14
CA ARG A 342 -27.26 -24.53 17.03
C ARG A 342 -27.26 -24.07 18.46
N VAL A 343 -28.24 -24.51 19.23
CA VAL A 343 -28.30 -24.30 20.65
C VAL A 343 -27.43 -25.37 21.34
N VAL A 344 -26.30 -24.94 21.92
CA VAL A 344 -25.45 -25.82 22.73
C VAL A 344 -25.92 -25.69 24.17
N GLN A 345 -26.60 -26.73 24.68
CA GLN A 345 -26.98 -26.83 26.09
C GLN A 345 -25.85 -27.49 26.89
N PRO A 346 -25.51 -26.94 28.02
CA PRO A 346 -24.59 -27.61 28.97
C PRO A 346 -25.13 -28.96 29.43
N ALA A 347 -24.25 -29.90 29.73
CA ALA A 347 -24.65 -31.19 30.31
C ALA A 347 -25.45 -30.98 31.59
N PRO A 348 -26.44 -31.86 31.89
CA PRO A 348 -27.19 -31.77 33.15
C PRO A 348 -26.27 -31.72 34.33
N PHE A 349 -26.52 -30.76 35.24
CA PHE A 349 -25.73 -30.47 36.45
C PHE A 349 -24.40 -29.70 36.23
N SER A 350 -24.11 -29.16 35.07
CA SER A 350 -23.00 -28.20 34.88
C SER A 350 -23.48 -26.75 35.06
N GLN A 351 -22.63 -25.86 35.64
CA GLN A 351 -22.93 -24.43 35.84
C GLN A 351 -22.72 -23.58 34.57
N GLY A 352 -22.82 -24.16 33.39
CA GLY A 352 -22.67 -23.43 32.11
C GLY A 352 -23.95 -22.72 31.68
N GLN A 353 -23.85 -21.59 31.01
CA GLN A 353 -24.96 -20.89 30.38
C GLN A 353 -25.20 -21.44 28.96
N THR A 354 -26.47 -21.48 28.55
CA THR A 354 -26.85 -21.86 27.19
C THR A 354 -26.29 -20.83 26.18
N ALA A 355 -25.46 -21.27 25.26
CA ALA A 355 -24.92 -20.45 24.19
C ALA A 355 -25.60 -20.81 22.85
N VAL A 356 -26.00 -19.81 22.11
CA VAL A 356 -26.50 -19.97 20.73
C VAL A 356 -25.32 -19.75 19.80
N GLU A 357 -24.84 -20.82 19.17
CA GLU A 357 -23.79 -20.78 18.18
C GLU A 357 -24.42 -20.73 16.79
N GLN A 358 -24.16 -19.68 16.03
CA GLN A 358 -24.61 -19.58 14.64
C GLN A 358 -23.74 -20.49 13.79
N SER A 359 -24.34 -21.48 13.17
CA SER A 359 -23.68 -22.42 12.28
C SER A 359 -24.25 -22.23 10.87
N SER A 360 -23.40 -21.83 9.91
CA SER A 360 -23.77 -21.72 8.50
C SER A 360 -23.29 -22.95 7.74
N SER A 361 -24.13 -23.52 6.90
CA SER A 361 -23.79 -24.62 6.00
C SER A 361 -23.88 -24.17 4.55
N ILE A 362 -22.84 -24.47 3.76
CA ILE A 362 -22.82 -24.24 2.31
C ILE A 362 -22.96 -25.58 1.62
N SER A 363 -23.91 -25.68 0.69
CA SER A 363 -24.05 -26.80 -0.22
C SER A 363 -23.83 -26.31 -1.64
N ILE A 364 -22.95 -27.00 -2.39
CA ILE A 364 -22.74 -26.77 -3.82
C ILE A 364 -23.06 -28.09 -4.52
N ASP A 365 -24.01 -28.06 -5.44
CA ASP A 365 -24.43 -29.23 -6.20
C ASP A 365 -24.00 -29.07 -7.66
N GLN A 366 -23.30 -30.06 -8.17
CA GLN A 366 -22.93 -30.22 -9.58
C GLN A 366 -23.28 -31.63 -10.01
N GLU A 367 -23.91 -31.79 -11.13
CA GLU A 367 -24.58 -32.98 -11.65
C GLU A 367 -23.79 -34.31 -11.63
N LYS A 368 -22.60 -34.40 -11.06
CA LYS A 368 -21.80 -35.66 -10.88
C LYS A 368 -20.71 -35.65 -9.82
N ARG A 369 -20.73 -34.77 -8.78
CA ARG A 369 -19.70 -34.83 -7.70
C ARG A 369 -20.30 -34.67 -6.31
N PRO A 370 -19.68 -35.25 -5.25
CA PRO A 370 -20.27 -35.25 -3.90
C PRO A 370 -20.35 -33.83 -3.31
N MET A 371 -21.49 -33.59 -2.63
CA MET A 371 -21.75 -32.35 -1.87
C MET A 371 -20.66 -32.11 -0.82
N ILE A 372 -20.08 -30.91 -0.81
CA ILE A 372 -19.11 -30.49 0.22
C ILE A 372 -19.89 -29.70 1.27
N ASN A 373 -19.96 -30.23 2.48
CA ASN A 373 -20.67 -29.62 3.60
C ASN A 373 -19.70 -28.82 4.48
N PHE A 374 -19.87 -27.50 4.58
CA PHE A 374 -19.06 -26.64 5.42
C PHE A 374 -19.74 -26.41 6.77
N LYS A 375 -18.97 -26.61 7.85
CA LYS A 375 -19.43 -26.34 9.22
C LYS A 375 -18.98 -24.95 9.66
N GLY A 376 -19.93 -24.11 10.09
CA GLY A 376 -19.66 -22.81 10.70
C GLY A 376 -19.80 -21.63 9.73
N GLY A 377 -20.09 -20.44 10.22
CA GLY A 377 -20.39 -19.23 9.44
C GLY A 377 -19.55 -19.11 8.16
N ALA A 378 -20.23 -19.22 7.04
CA ALA A 378 -19.55 -19.29 5.75
C ALA A 378 -18.83 -17.98 5.45
N SER A 379 -17.50 -18.01 5.41
CA SER A 379 -16.75 -16.90 4.87
C SER A 379 -16.81 -16.91 3.34
N LEU A 380 -16.76 -15.74 2.72
CA LEU A 380 -16.64 -15.68 1.25
C LEU A 380 -15.42 -16.47 0.76
N ALA A 381 -14.35 -16.50 1.54
CA ALA A 381 -13.16 -17.28 1.22
C ALA A 381 -13.43 -18.79 1.08
N ASP A 382 -14.34 -19.34 1.85
CA ASP A 382 -14.73 -20.75 1.78
C ASP A 382 -15.56 -21.02 0.52
N ILE A 383 -16.43 -20.09 0.13
CA ILE A 383 -17.19 -20.16 -1.14
C ILE A 383 -16.24 -20.12 -2.33
N VAL A 384 -15.30 -19.17 -2.35
CA VAL A 384 -14.30 -19.04 -3.43
C VAL A 384 -13.44 -20.30 -3.53
N LYS A 385 -12.99 -20.87 -2.41
CA LYS A 385 -12.24 -22.14 -2.40
C LYS A 385 -13.07 -23.29 -2.97
N ALA A 386 -14.36 -23.38 -2.58
CA ALA A 386 -15.24 -24.44 -3.03
C ALA A 386 -15.55 -24.32 -4.53
N VAL A 387 -15.82 -23.11 -5.02
CA VAL A 387 -16.07 -22.84 -6.45
C VAL A 387 -14.82 -23.14 -7.28
N ASN A 388 -13.64 -22.76 -6.78
CA ASN A 388 -12.36 -23.10 -7.44
C ASN A 388 -12.09 -24.61 -7.45
N ALA A 389 -12.42 -25.33 -6.37
CA ALA A 389 -12.24 -26.79 -6.28
C ALA A 389 -13.09 -27.56 -7.30
N ILE A 390 -14.22 -27.00 -7.72
CA ILE A 390 -15.09 -27.56 -8.76
C ILE A 390 -14.55 -27.27 -10.16
N GLY A 391 -13.59 -26.35 -10.30
CA GLY A 391 -13.02 -25.96 -11.59
C GLY A 391 -13.89 -24.96 -12.36
N ALA A 392 -14.63 -24.11 -11.66
CA ALA A 392 -15.37 -23.01 -12.28
C ALA A 392 -14.41 -22.02 -12.97
N SER A 393 -14.84 -21.45 -14.09
CA SER A 393 -14.07 -20.44 -14.78
C SER A 393 -14.04 -19.11 -14.00
N PRO A 394 -13.04 -18.24 -14.23
CA PRO A 394 -13.04 -16.88 -13.66
C PRO A 394 -14.33 -16.10 -13.93
N ALA A 395 -14.90 -16.28 -15.11
CA ALA A 395 -16.15 -15.62 -15.51
C ALA A 395 -17.35 -16.12 -14.69
N ASP A 396 -17.44 -17.43 -14.42
CA ASP A 396 -18.51 -18.01 -13.59
C ASP A 396 -18.41 -17.47 -12.15
N MET A 397 -17.20 -17.31 -11.63
CA MET A 397 -16.97 -16.75 -10.30
C MET A 397 -17.45 -15.29 -10.20
N VAL A 398 -17.13 -14.46 -11.18
CA VAL A 398 -17.61 -13.08 -11.25
C VAL A 398 -19.14 -13.06 -11.28
N ALA A 399 -19.77 -13.87 -12.14
CA ALA A 399 -21.23 -13.94 -12.27
C ALA A 399 -21.92 -14.39 -10.96
N ILE A 400 -21.35 -15.36 -10.26
CA ILE A 400 -21.86 -15.81 -8.95
C ILE A 400 -21.75 -14.70 -7.90
N LEU A 401 -20.61 -13.99 -7.83
CA LEU A 401 -20.41 -12.90 -6.88
C LEU A 401 -21.30 -11.69 -7.18
N GLU A 402 -21.50 -11.36 -8.45
CA GLU A 402 -22.45 -10.31 -8.88
C GLU A 402 -23.89 -10.67 -8.51
N ALA A 403 -24.30 -11.91 -8.75
CA ALA A 403 -25.61 -12.38 -8.38
C ALA A 403 -25.83 -12.38 -6.85
N LEU A 404 -24.81 -12.78 -6.04
CA LEU A 404 -24.84 -12.65 -4.58
C LEU A 404 -24.98 -11.20 -4.12
N LYS A 405 -24.32 -10.27 -4.80
CA LYS A 405 -24.43 -8.84 -4.51
C LYS A 405 -25.78 -8.28 -4.87
N GLN A 406 -26.32 -8.62 -6.05
CA GLN A 406 -27.65 -8.20 -6.50
C GLN A 406 -28.77 -8.76 -5.61
N ALA A 407 -28.62 -10.00 -5.14
CA ALA A 407 -29.55 -10.61 -4.18
C ALA A 407 -29.44 -10.00 -2.76
N GLY A 408 -28.49 -9.09 -2.51
CA GLY A 408 -28.24 -8.51 -1.19
C GLY A 408 -27.60 -9.47 -0.18
N ALA A 409 -27.22 -10.67 -0.62
CA ALA A 409 -26.57 -11.68 0.21
C ALA A 409 -25.11 -11.32 0.48
N LEU A 410 -24.40 -10.73 -0.47
CA LEU A 410 -23.03 -10.23 -0.30
C LEU A 410 -23.06 -8.76 0.11
N LYS A 411 -22.73 -8.48 1.38
CA LYS A 411 -22.57 -7.12 1.91
C LYS A 411 -21.11 -6.68 1.76
N ALA A 412 -20.72 -6.39 0.53
CA ALA A 412 -19.41 -5.89 0.20
C ALA A 412 -19.44 -5.07 -1.09
N GLU A 413 -18.48 -4.19 -1.25
CA GLU A 413 -18.18 -3.59 -2.55
C GLU A 413 -17.51 -4.64 -3.43
N LEU A 414 -18.04 -4.86 -4.64
CA LEU A 414 -17.44 -5.75 -5.63
C LEU A 414 -16.77 -4.92 -6.72
N VAL A 415 -15.46 -5.11 -6.88
CA VAL A 415 -14.63 -4.47 -7.92
C VAL A 415 -14.12 -5.56 -8.85
N VAL A 416 -14.43 -5.45 -10.13
CA VAL A 416 -13.96 -6.37 -11.18
C VAL A 416 -12.86 -5.66 -11.99
N LEU A 417 -11.69 -6.33 -12.12
CA LEU A 417 -10.50 -5.85 -12.82
C LEU A 417 -10.24 -6.64 -14.09
#